data_6738cc6084b022aeb13ff4c7cd8cdfde
#
_entry.id   6738cc6084b022aeb13ff4c7cd8cdfde
#
_cell.length_a   1.000
_cell.length_b   1.000
_cell.length_c   1.000
_cell.angle_alpha   90.00
_cell.angle_beta   90.00
_cell.angle_gamma   90.00
#
_symmetry.space_group_name_H-M   'P 1'
#
loop_
_entity.id
_entity.type
_entity.pdbx_description
1 polymer ?
#
loop_
_entity_poly.entity_id
_entity_poly.type
_entity_poly.pdbx_seq_one_letter_code
_entity_poly.pdbx_strand_id
1 'polypeptide(L)'
;MLVLARIFLLVVGLPALAQTSFPHEECIKRAASQYDLEPALIAAVASVESGLDAQAVSSSDAIGLMQIKWPLTAKHLGILNKQQLFEPCTNIGAGSKYLRELLNRFEYEMAALAAYHFGPTAVTKTKAVPIETLNYIQKVLDEKNYILKSGNFNKAVVCNPLDLRANASETHDPLERRDLALDWIEETALVCSISELVLIRNRLSAWFGTSNSDGKIGRALDSVIISKSSDP
;
A
#
# COMPACT_ATOMS: atom_id res chain seq x y z
N MET A 1 49.81 50.06 -2.80
CA MET A 1 49.34 49.18 -1.71
C MET A 1 47.89 48.89 -1.95
N LEU A 2 47.55 47.75 -2.57
CA LEU A 2 46.17 47.27 -2.71
C LEU A 2 45.82 46.36 -1.55
N VAL A 3 44.86 46.75 -0.74
CA VAL A 3 44.28 45.93 0.34
C VAL A 3 43.16 45.07 -0.24
N LEU A 4 43.44 43.75 -0.38
CA LEU A 4 42.45 42.76 -0.77
C LEU A 4 41.58 42.42 0.47
N ALA A 5 40.34 42.92 0.51
CA ALA A 5 39.35 42.50 1.48
C ALA A 5 38.85 41.10 1.12
N ARG A 6 39.17 40.10 1.94
CA ARG A 6 38.62 38.76 1.90
C ARG A 6 37.20 38.80 2.50
N ILE A 7 36.19 38.67 1.64
CA ILE A 7 34.80 38.46 2.07
C ILE A 7 34.70 36.98 2.53
N PHE A 8 34.52 36.78 3.84
CA PHE A 8 34.23 35.49 4.42
C PHE A 8 32.74 35.23 4.31
N LEU A 9 32.34 34.40 3.33
CA LEU A 9 30.95 34.00 3.17
C LEU A 9 30.59 33.01 4.29
N LEU A 10 29.89 33.48 5.31
CA LEU A 10 29.27 32.62 6.32
C LEU A 10 28.12 31.82 5.68
N VAL A 11 28.40 30.57 5.35
CA VAL A 11 27.33 29.62 4.96
C VAL A 11 26.58 29.26 6.26
N VAL A 12 25.50 29.96 6.52
CA VAL A 12 24.54 29.58 7.55
C VAL A 12 23.83 28.34 7.06
N GLY A 13 24.24 27.17 7.57
CA GLY A 13 23.53 25.92 7.33
C GLY A 13 22.11 26.02 7.86
N LEU A 14 21.13 26.00 6.95
CA LEU A 14 19.71 25.84 7.31
C LEU A 14 19.58 24.54 8.10
N PRO A 15 18.90 24.52 9.26
CA PRO A 15 18.60 23.28 9.95
C PRO A 15 17.77 22.42 9.01
N ALA A 16 18.24 21.20 8.73
CA ALA A 16 17.43 20.20 8.05
C ALA A 16 16.16 20.01 8.89
N LEU A 17 15.01 20.30 8.30
CA LEU A 17 13.72 19.97 8.91
C LEU A 17 13.74 18.46 9.15
N ALA A 18 13.79 18.05 10.40
CA ALA A 18 13.66 16.64 10.77
C ALA A 18 12.28 16.18 10.28
N GLN A 19 12.26 15.41 9.21
CA GLN A 19 11.03 14.75 8.76
C GLN A 19 10.67 13.75 9.87
N THR A 20 9.56 14.00 10.56
CA THR A 20 9.04 13.06 11.55
C THR A 20 8.62 11.79 10.80
N SER A 21 9.37 10.71 10.98
CA SER A 21 9.02 9.42 10.39
C SER A 21 7.70 8.91 10.99
N PHE A 22 6.93 8.18 10.20
CA PHE A 22 5.71 7.54 10.70
C PHE A 22 6.05 6.52 11.80
N PRO A 23 5.23 6.40 12.87
CA PRO A 23 5.49 5.42 13.92
C PRO A 23 5.65 4.01 13.36
N HIS A 24 6.70 3.30 13.80
CA HIS A 24 7.02 1.93 13.37
C HIS A 24 7.24 1.76 11.85
N GLU A 25 7.61 2.82 11.15
CA GLU A 25 7.74 2.88 9.68
C GLU A 25 8.55 1.72 9.12
N GLU A 26 9.71 1.42 9.70
CA GLU A 26 10.58 0.35 9.24
C GLU A 26 9.95 -1.05 9.38
N CYS A 27 9.15 -1.29 10.43
CA CYS A 27 8.41 -2.53 10.58
C CYS A 27 7.31 -2.65 9.53
N ILE A 28 6.62 -1.54 9.24
CA ILE A 28 5.57 -1.46 8.23
C ILE A 28 6.15 -1.71 6.84
N LYS A 29 7.23 -1.01 6.46
CA LYS A 29 7.89 -1.19 5.15
C LYS A 29 8.37 -2.63 4.94
N ARG A 30 8.98 -3.23 5.97
CA ARG A 30 9.41 -4.63 5.92
C ARG A 30 8.25 -5.59 5.73
N ALA A 31 7.18 -5.43 6.48
CA ALA A 31 5.97 -6.25 6.35
C ALA A 31 5.29 -6.05 5.01
N ALA A 32 5.23 -4.81 4.51
CA ALA A 32 4.70 -4.47 3.19
C ALA A 32 5.45 -5.22 2.07
N SER A 33 6.79 -5.17 2.09
CA SER A 33 7.63 -5.90 1.14
C SER A 33 7.48 -7.42 1.28
N GLN A 34 7.42 -7.95 2.51
CA GLN A 34 7.35 -9.39 2.77
C GLN A 34 6.01 -9.99 2.33
N TYR A 35 4.92 -9.26 2.50
CA TYR A 35 3.57 -9.76 2.23
C TYR A 35 2.91 -9.11 1.01
N ASP A 36 3.68 -8.34 0.23
CA ASP A 36 3.19 -7.65 -0.97
C ASP A 36 1.93 -6.81 -0.67
N LEU A 37 2.02 -5.96 0.34
CA LEU A 37 0.97 -5.05 0.77
C LEU A 37 1.40 -3.59 0.61
N GLU A 38 0.43 -2.72 0.41
CA GLU A 38 0.68 -1.28 0.46
C GLU A 38 1.03 -0.84 1.88
N PRO A 39 2.19 -0.15 2.11
CA PRO A 39 2.56 0.30 3.45
C PRO A 39 1.49 1.16 4.12
N ALA A 40 0.82 2.03 3.36
CA ALA A 40 -0.26 2.88 3.85
C ALA A 40 -1.48 2.08 4.33
N LEU A 41 -1.78 0.93 3.72
CA LEU A 41 -2.86 0.05 4.16
C LEU A 41 -2.52 -0.59 5.52
N ILE A 42 -1.29 -1.08 5.70
CA ILE A 42 -0.85 -1.66 6.98
C ILE A 42 -0.91 -0.59 8.08
N ALA A 43 -0.39 0.61 7.78
CA ALA A 43 -0.38 1.73 8.70
C ALA A 43 -1.81 2.16 9.09
N ALA A 44 -2.72 2.23 8.13
CA ALA A 44 -4.12 2.59 8.36
C ALA A 44 -4.84 1.55 9.22
N VAL A 45 -4.63 0.25 8.96
CA VAL A 45 -5.19 -0.81 9.82
C VAL A 45 -4.65 -0.67 11.25
N ALA A 46 -3.33 -0.52 11.44
CA ALA A 46 -2.74 -0.37 12.77
C ALA A 46 -3.24 0.91 13.48
N SER A 47 -3.41 2.01 12.74
CA SER A 47 -3.97 3.26 13.29
C SER A 47 -5.41 3.07 13.76
N VAL A 48 -6.26 2.42 12.97
CA VAL A 48 -7.69 2.22 13.31
C VAL A 48 -7.87 1.16 14.40
N GLU A 49 -7.03 0.13 14.45
CA GLU A 49 -7.13 -0.96 15.43
C GLU A 49 -6.70 -0.53 16.85
N SER A 50 -5.62 0.23 16.96
CA SER A 50 -5.04 0.54 18.27
C SER A 50 -4.65 2.01 18.47
N GLY A 51 -4.80 2.86 17.46
CA GLY A 51 -4.19 4.20 17.48
C GLY A 51 -2.66 4.14 17.48
N LEU A 52 -2.06 3.10 16.92
CA LEU A 52 -0.62 2.83 16.91
C LEU A 52 -0.04 2.53 18.32
N ASP A 53 -0.87 2.06 19.25
CA ASP A 53 -0.43 1.62 20.59
C ASP A 53 -0.02 0.14 20.57
N ALA A 54 1.28 -0.11 20.72
CA ALA A 54 1.83 -1.47 20.79
C ALA A 54 1.40 -2.23 22.06
N GLN A 55 0.94 -1.54 23.10
CA GLN A 55 0.52 -2.12 24.38
C GLN A 55 -1.01 -2.29 24.47
N ALA A 56 -1.75 -1.93 23.42
CA ALA A 56 -3.20 -2.01 23.41
C ALA A 56 -3.70 -3.46 23.61
N VAL A 57 -4.68 -3.61 24.47
CA VAL A 57 -5.38 -4.89 24.70
C VAL A 57 -6.87 -4.61 24.76
N SER A 58 -7.64 -5.24 23.86
CA SER A 58 -9.10 -5.13 23.87
C SER A 58 -9.75 -6.04 24.90
N SER A 59 -11.03 -5.79 25.20
CA SER A 59 -11.85 -6.62 26.07
C SER A 59 -12.07 -8.07 25.51
N SER A 60 -11.76 -8.28 24.24
CA SER A 60 -11.87 -9.58 23.57
C SER A 60 -10.50 -10.22 23.29
N ASP A 61 -9.47 -9.87 24.05
CA ASP A 61 -8.10 -10.36 23.95
C ASP A 61 -7.43 -10.13 22.57
N ALA A 62 -7.77 -9.04 21.87
CA ALA A 62 -6.99 -8.57 20.75
C ALA A 62 -5.83 -7.71 21.25
N ILE A 63 -4.62 -7.90 20.70
CA ILE A 63 -3.37 -7.40 21.27
C ILE A 63 -2.53 -6.64 20.25
N GLY A 64 -1.99 -5.51 20.68
CA GLY A 64 -0.95 -4.73 20.03
C GLY A 64 -1.45 -3.92 18.84
N LEU A 65 -0.51 -3.45 18.03
CA LEU A 65 -0.73 -2.49 16.94
C LEU A 65 -1.86 -2.87 15.97
N MET A 66 -1.90 -4.12 15.53
CA MET A 66 -2.88 -4.62 14.57
C MET A 66 -3.95 -5.52 15.23
N GLN A 67 -4.09 -5.47 16.55
CA GLN A 67 -5.11 -6.14 17.34
C GLN A 67 -5.28 -7.64 17.00
N ILE A 68 -4.19 -8.37 17.09
CA ILE A 68 -4.19 -9.82 16.82
C ILE A 68 -4.87 -10.58 17.96
N LYS A 69 -5.93 -11.29 17.64
CA LYS A 69 -6.75 -12.01 18.62
C LYS A 69 -6.01 -13.20 19.23
N TRP A 70 -5.84 -13.17 20.56
CA TRP A 70 -5.24 -14.25 21.33
C TRP A 70 -6.31 -15.22 21.86
N PRO A 71 -6.10 -16.54 21.87
CA PRO A 71 -4.99 -17.23 21.20
C PRO A 71 -5.29 -17.63 19.76
N LEU A 72 -6.51 -17.39 19.28
CA LEU A 72 -7.04 -17.98 18.05
C LEU A 72 -6.25 -17.56 16.81
N THR A 73 -6.27 -16.26 16.48
CA THR A 73 -5.56 -15.75 15.30
C THR A 73 -4.04 -15.82 15.49
N ALA A 74 -3.54 -15.55 16.70
CA ALA A 74 -2.12 -15.63 17.02
C ALA A 74 -1.53 -17.00 16.74
N LYS A 75 -2.18 -18.08 17.21
CA LYS A 75 -1.73 -19.47 16.96
C LYS A 75 -1.78 -19.85 15.48
N HIS A 76 -2.84 -19.42 14.77
CA HIS A 76 -2.91 -19.61 13.31
C HIS A 76 -1.72 -18.99 12.60
N LEU A 77 -1.26 -17.82 13.04
CA LEU A 77 -0.11 -17.11 12.50
C LEU A 77 1.26 -17.62 12.97
N GLY A 78 1.28 -18.62 13.86
CA GLY A 78 2.49 -19.23 14.40
C GLY A 78 3.04 -18.53 15.65
N ILE A 79 2.27 -17.61 16.28
CA ILE A 79 2.66 -16.95 17.52
C ILE A 79 2.15 -17.78 18.72
N LEU A 80 3.08 -18.38 19.43
CA LEU A 80 2.79 -19.28 20.54
C LEU A 80 2.94 -18.63 21.93
N ASN A 81 3.57 -17.47 22.00
CA ASN A 81 3.74 -16.70 23.23
C ASN A 81 3.02 -15.34 23.11
N LYS A 82 2.06 -15.11 24.00
CA LYS A 82 1.25 -13.89 24.06
C LYS A 82 2.12 -12.61 24.11
N GLN A 83 3.25 -12.67 24.82
CA GLN A 83 4.13 -11.51 25.01
C GLN A 83 4.75 -11.02 23.72
N GLN A 84 4.91 -11.89 22.72
CA GLN A 84 5.45 -11.50 21.41
C GLN A 84 4.53 -10.53 20.65
N LEU A 85 3.22 -10.50 20.96
CA LEU A 85 2.27 -9.60 20.32
C LEU A 85 2.40 -8.13 20.77
N PHE A 86 3.13 -7.85 21.83
CA PHE A 86 3.46 -6.50 22.26
C PHE A 86 4.70 -5.95 21.55
N GLU A 87 5.44 -6.79 20.83
CA GLU A 87 6.58 -6.37 20.03
C GLU A 87 6.12 -5.80 18.69
N PRO A 88 6.42 -4.52 18.40
CA PRO A 88 5.88 -3.83 17.23
C PRO A 88 6.06 -4.56 15.92
N CYS A 89 7.28 -4.96 15.58
CA CYS A 89 7.55 -5.61 14.30
C CYS A 89 6.93 -7.01 14.20
N THR A 90 6.84 -7.75 15.31
CA THR A 90 6.19 -9.06 15.36
C THR A 90 4.68 -8.91 15.14
N ASN A 91 4.05 -7.93 15.78
CA ASN A 91 2.63 -7.67 15.67
C ASN A 91 2.25 -7.20 14.26
N ILE A 92 2.99 -6.22 13.73
CA ILE A 92 2.79 -5.71 12.36
C ILE A 92 2.99 -6.84 11.34
N GLY A 93 4.04 -7.65 11.48
CA GLY A 93 4.28 -8.80 10.59
C GLY A 93 3.15 -9.83 10.64
N ALA A 94 2.64 -10.16 11.84
CA ALA A 94 1.52 -11.07 12.01
C ALA A 94 0.22 -10.52 11.40
N GLY A 95 -0.11 -9.26 11.67
CA GLY A 95 -1.30 -8.60 11.13
C GLY A 95 -1.25 -8.49 9.61
N SER A 96 -0.09 -8.14 9.06
CA SER A 96 0.12 -8.06 7.61
C SER A 96 0.00 -9.43 6.94
N LYS A 97 0.56 -10.49 7.54
CA LYS A 97 0.37 -11.87 7.06
C LYS A 97 -1.12 -12.23 7.02
N TYR A 98 -1.84 -11.94 8.10
CA TYR A 98 -3.27 -12.23 8.17
C TYR A 98 -4.07 -11.43 7.15
N LEU A 99 -3.76 -10.14 6.98
CA LEU A 99 -4.40 -9.29 5.97
C LEU A 99 -4.16 -9.82 4.55
N ARG A 100 -2.94 -10.27 4.22
CA ARG A 100 -2.63 -10.89 2.93
C ARG A 100 -3.41 -12.20 2.72
N GLU A 101 -3.52 -13.05 3.74
CA GLU A 101 -4.35 -14.27 3.68
C GLU A 101 -5.81 -13.94 3.36
N LEU A 102 -6.34 -12.87 3.95
CA LEU A 102 -7.70 -12.42 3.70
C LEU A 102 -7.86 -11.81 2.30
N LEU A 103 -6.91 -11.01 1.83
CA LEU A 103 -6.91 -10.49 0.46
C LEU A 103 -6.83 -11.59 -0.59
N ASN A 104 -6.09 -12.66 -0.32
CA ASN A 104 -6.05 -13.82 -1.21
C ASN A 104 -7.36 -14.62 -1.21
N ARG A 105 -8.09 -14.60 -0.10
CA ARG A 105 -9.38 -15.31 0.04
C ARG A 105 -10.57 -14.51 -0.49
N PHE A 106 -10.54 -13.20 -0.31
CA PHE A 106 -11.60 -12.28 -0.70
C PHE A 106 -11.08 -11.39 -1.82
N GLU A 107 -11.71 -11.42 -2.96
CA GLU A 107 -11.28 -10.76 -4.19
C GLU A 107 -11.13 -9.22 -4.06
N TYR A 108 -11.88 -8.61 -3.13
CA TYR A 108 -11.94 -7.15 -2.94
C TYR A 108 -11.37 -6.73 -1.59
N GLU A 109 -10.57 -5.63 -1.57
CA GLU A 109 -9.97 -5.06 -0.36
C GLU A 109 -11.03 -4.81 0.73
N MET A 110 -12.18 -4.25 0.36
CA MET A 110 -13.28 -4.01 1.32
C MET A 110 -13.79 -5.30 1.97
N ALA A 111 -13.87 -6.40 1.22
CA ALA A 111 -14.30 -7.69 1.75
C ALA A 111 -13.23 -8.33 2.65
N ALA A 112 -11.95 -8.14 2.33
CA ALA A 112 -10.84 -8.55 3.19
C ALA A 112 -10.81 -7.75 4.51
N LEU A 113 -11.02 -6.43 4.45
CA LEU A 113 -11.14 -5.57 5.64
C LEU A 113 -12.38 -5.95 6.49
N ALA A 114 -13.51 -6.25 5.85
CA ALA A 114 -14.67 -6.79 6.56
C ALA A 114 -14.32 -8.10 7.30
N ALA A 115 -13.59 -8.99 6.64
CA ALA A 115 -13.18 -10.27 7.20
C ALA A 115 -12.13 -10.11 8.32
N TYR A 116 -11.27 -9.11 8.22
CA TYR A 116 -10.31 -8.77 9.29
C TYR A 116 -11.05 -8.39 10.58
N HIS A 117 -12.01 -7.48 10.48
CA HIS A 117 -12.75 -6.95 11.62
C HIS A 117 -13.85 -7.91 12.13
N PHE A 118 -14.70 -8.42 11.24
CA PHE A 118 -15.88 -9.22 11.60
C PHE A 118 -15.60 -10.73 11.62
N GLY A 119 -14.48 -11.15 11.08
CA GLY A 119 -14.07 -12.54 10.94
C GLY A 119 -14.46 -13.17 9.61
N PRO A 120 -13.55 -13.94 8.99
CA PRO A 120 -13.74 -14.48 7.64
C PRO A 120 -14.91 -15.44 7.52
N THR A 121 -15.19 -16.24 8.57
CA THR A 121 -16.34 -17.15 8.59
C THR A 121 -17.67 -16.41 8.67
N ALA A 122 -17.70 -15.30 9.42
CA ALA A 122 -18.91 -14.48 9.54
C ALA A 122 -19.22 -13.80 8.22
N VAL A 123 -18.23 -13.19 7.57
CA VAL A 123 -18.40 -12.55 6.23
C VAL A 123 -18.89 -13.56 5.20
N THR A 124 -18.37 -14.78 5.20
CA THR A 124 -18.79 -15.82 4.23
C THR A 124 -20.25 -16.28 4.45
N LYS A 125 -20.71 -16.26 5.71
CA LYS A 125 -22.05 -16.79 6.06
C LYS A 125 -23.15 -15.73 6.09
N THR A 126 -22.78 -14.45 6.23
CA THR A 126 -23.79 -13.38 6.35
C THR A 126 -24.29 -12.93 4.99
N LYS A 127 -25.58 -12.51 4.97
CA LYS A 127 -26.15 -11.81 3.81
C LYS A 127 -26.01 -10.30 3.90
N ALA A 128 -25.64 -9.78 5.06
CA ALA A 128 -25.44 -8.36 5.30
C ALA A 128 -24.31 -8.15 6.30
N VAL A 129 -23.40 -7.25 5.98
CA VAL A 129 -22.29 -6.85 6.85
C VAL A 129 -22.84 -5.86 7.90
N PRO A 130 -22.52 -6.04 9.21
CA PRO A 130 -22.95 -5.11 10.25
C PRO A 130 -22.47 -3.69 10.00
N ILE A 131 -23.24 -2.69 10.44
CA ILE A 131 -22.93 -1.28 10.24
C ILE A 131 -21.60 -0.90 10.91
N GLU A 132 -21.24 -1.52 12.03
CA GLU A 132 -19.98 -1.32 12.72
C GLU A 132 -18.81 -1.74 11.85
N THR A 133 -18.96 -2.83 11.09
CA THR A 133 -17.94 -3.30 10.15
C THR A 133 -17.82 -2.38 8.93
N LEU A 134 -18.93 -1.84 8.42
CA LEU A 134 -18.91 -0.83 7.35
C LEU A 134 -18.21 0.45 7.82
N ASN A 135 -18.48 0.90 9.03
CA ASN A 135 -17.83 2.05 9.64
C ASN A 135 -16.31 1.80 9.84
N TYR A 136 -15.93 0.58 10.20
CA TYR A 136 -14.52 0.18 10.29
C TYR A 136 -13.82 0.29 8.94
N ILE A 137 -14.41 -0.31 7.90
CA ILE A 137 -13.88 -0.24 6.54
C ILE A 137 -13.69 1.22 6.11
N GLN A 138 -14.71 2.06 6.30
CA GLN A 138 -14.64 3.47 5.96
C GLN A 138 -13.48 4.17 6.69
N LYS A 139 -13.34 3.95 8.00
CA LYS A 139 -12.23 4.52 8.79
C LYS A 139 -10.87 4.10 8.26
N VAL A 140 -10.68 2.80 7.91
CA VAL A 140 -9.42 2.32 7.37
C VAL A 140 -9.10 2.98 6.02
N LEU A 141 -10.09 3.08 5.12
CA LEU A 141 -9.89 3.71 3.82
C LEU A 141 -9.62 5.21 3.93
N ASP A 142 -10.32 5.92 4.82
CA ASP A 142 -10.08 7.34 5.07
C ASP A 142 -8.69 7.58 5.65
N GLU A 143 -8.27 6.76 6.62
CA GLU A 143 -6.94 6.83 7.23
C GLU A 143 -5.84 6.50 6.21
N LYS A 144 -6.03 5.47 5.37
CA LYS A 144 -5.12 5.15 4.27
C LYS A 144 -4.93 6.34 3.34
N ASN A 145 -6.03 6.98 2.93
CA ASN A 145 -5.99 8.17 2.08
C ASN A 145 -5.31 9.37 2.77
N TYR A 146 -5.54 9.56 4.06
CA TYR A 146 -4.88 10.59 4.84
C TYR A 146 -3.36 10.36 4.90
N ILE A 147 -2.93 9.14 5.19
CA ILE A 147 -1.51 8.75 5.25
C ILE A 147 -0.83 8.97 3.90
N LEU A 148 -1.47 8.59 2.79
CA LEU A 148 -0.94 8.81 1.44
C LEU A 148 -0.79 10.30 1.11
N LYS A 149 -1.78 11.13 1.48
CA LYS A 149 -1.74 12.59 1.25
C LYS A 149 -0.71 13.30 2.13
N SER A 150 -0.44 12.79 3.33
CA SER A 150 0.54 13.39 4.25
C SER A 150 2.00 13.15 3.81
N GLY A 151 2.23 12.29 2.82
CA GLY A 151 3.57 11.94 2.33
C GLY A 151 4.37 11.05 3.28
N ASN A 152 3.78 10.56 4.38
CA ASN A 152 4.44 9.72 5.38
C ASN A 152 4.86 8.36 4.81
N PHE A 153 4.08 7.80 3.92
CA PHE A 153 4.54 6.80 2.98
C PHE A 153 4.38 7.44 1.62
N ASN A 154 5.43 8.08 1.11
CA ASN A 154 5.47 8.33 -0.32
C ASN A 154 4.92 7.07 -0.96
N LYS A 155 3.87 7.20 -1.77
CA LYS A 155 3.38 6.12 -2.60
C LYS A 155 4.64 5.46 -3.13
N ALA A 156 5.09 4.37 -2.49
CA ALA A 156 6.09 3.54 -3.13
C ALA A 156 5.36 3.20 -4.41
N VAL A 157 5.84 3.76 -5.52
CA VAL A 157 5.25 3.54 -6.82
C VAL A 157 5.47 2.05 -7.04
N VAL A 158 4.50 1.26 -6.54
CA VAL A 158 4.54 -0.19 -6.66
C VAL A 158 3.99 -0.48 -8.04
N CYS A 159 4.70 -1.31 -8.77
CA CYS A 159 4.18 -1.82 -10.01
C CYS A 159 2.92 -2.64 -9.74
N ASN A 160 1.78 -1.99 -9.78
CA ASN A 160 0.48 -2.65 -9.64
C ASN A 160 -0.27 -2.59 -10.97
N PRO A 161 -0.28 -3.67 -11.77
CA PRO A 161 -1.01 -3.72 -13.03
C PRO A 161 -2.52 -3.46 -12.88
N LEU A 162 -3.06 -3.67 -11.69
CA LEU A 162 -4.49 -3.46 -11.42
C LEU A 162 -4.83 -1.97 -11.34
N ASP A 163 -3.88 -1.11 -10.96
CA ASP A 163 -4.09 0.35 -10.93
C ASP A 163 -4.29 0.89 -12.34
N LEU A 164 -3.54 0.38 -13.33
CA LEU A 164 -3.74 0.72 -14.73
C LEU A 164 -5.16 0.36 -15.22
N ARG A 165 -5.66 -0.83 -14.81
CA ARG A 165 -7.01 -1.26 -15.13
C ARG A 165 -8.06 -0.44 -14.38
N ALA A 166 -7.85 -0.15 -13.10
CA ALA A 166 -8.76 0.64 -12.28
C ALA A 166 -8.91 2.06 -12.84
N ASN A 167 -7.81 2.75 -13.09
CA ASN A 167 -7.80 4.09 -13.70
C ASN A 167 -8.53 4.08 -15.05
N ALA A 168 -8.33 3.03 -15.86
CA ALA A 168 -9.03 2.90 -17.14
C ALA A 168 -10.53 2.61 -17.00
N SER A 169 -11.00 2.11 -15.85
CA SER A 169 -12.41 1.81 -15.60
C SER A 169 -13.18 2.98 -14.99
N GLU A 170 -12.50 4.01 -14.50
CA GLU A 170 -13.12 5.20 -13.88
C GLU A 170 -13.87 6.10 -14.88
N THR A 171 -13.53 6.01 -16.16
CA THR A 171 -14.17 6.82 -17.21
C THR A 171 -14.65 5.98 -18.38
N HIS A 172 -15.75 6.43 -19.00
CA HIS A 172 -16.29 5.85 -20.24
C HIS A 172 -15.71 6.52 -21.49
N ASP A 173 -15.00 7.66 -21.35
CA ASP A 173 -14.38 8.35 -22.47
C ASP A 173 -13.06 7.65 -22.88
N PRO A 174 -12.95 7.18 -24.14
CA PRO A 174 -11.72 6.52 -24.60
C PRO A 174 -10.47 7.40 -24.59
N LEU A 175 -10.62 8.72 -24.72
CA LEU A 175 -9.50 9.66 -24.71
C LEU A 175 -8.99 9.89 -23.30
N GLU A 176 -9.89 10.12 -22.36
CA GLU A 176 -9.57 10.27 -20.94
C GLU A 176 -8.94 8.98 -20.39
N ARG A 177 -9.50 7.81 -20.75
CA ARG A 177 -8.95 6.49 -20.39
C ARG A 177 -7.53 6.29 -20.87
N ARG A 178 -7.24 6.75 -22.11
CA ARG A 178 -5.89 6.70 -22.66
C ARG A 178 -4.94 7.59 -21.88
N ASP A 179 -5.35 8.80 -21.56
CA ASP A 179 -4.51 9.80 -20.90
C ASP A 179 -4.19 9.34 -19.47
N LEU A 180 -5.15 8.80 -18.73
CA LEU A 180 -4.92 8.16 -17.43
C LEU A 180 -3.94 6.97 -17.50
N ALA A 181 -4.00 6.19 -18.57
CA ALA A 181 -3.06 5.08 -18.77
C ALA A 181 -1.64 5.56 -19.10
N LEU A 182 -1.49 6.63 -19.86
CA LEU A 182 -0.19 7.23 -20.17
C LEU A 182 0.44 7.86 -18.93
N ASP A 183 -0.35 8.58 -18.12
CA ASP A 183 0.08 9.14 -16.84
C ASP A 183 0.57 8.02 -15.89
N TRP A 184 -0.16 6.91 -15.80
CA TRP A 184 0.27 5.74 -15.03
C TRP A 184 1.62 5.18 -15.52
N ILE A 185 1.82 5.07 -16.84
CA ILE A 185 3.07 4.58 -17.41
C ILE A 185 4.22 5.52 -17.06
N GLU A 186 4.01 6.82 -17.17
CA GLU A 186 5.03 7.82 -16.88
C GLU A 186 5.45 7.80 -15.40
N GLU A 187 4.49 7.65 -14.48
CA GLU A 187 4.73 7.65 -13.05
C GLU A 187 5.18 6.29 -12.50
N THR A 188 4.64 5.19 -13.00
CA THR A 188 4.71 3.87 -12.36
C THR A 188 5.57 2.86 -13.11
N ALA A 189 5.63 2.92 -14.45
CA ALA A 189 6.32 1.89 -15.22
C ALA A 189 7.83 1.82 -14.93
N LEU A 190 8.45 2.92 -14.46
CA LEU A 190 9.87 2.97 -14.10
C LEU A 190 10.23 2.04 -12.93
N VAL A 191 9.30 1.77 -12.02
CA VAL A 191 9.52 0.88 -10.87
C VAL A 191 9.11 -0.58 -11.13
N CYS A 192 8.41 -0.84 -12.23
CA CYS A 192 8.05 -2.18 -12.65
C CYS A 192 9.27 -2.97 -13.15
N SER A 193 9.32 -4.26 -12.86
CA SER A 193 10.26 -5.17 -13.53
C SER A 193 9.90 -5.35 -15.01
N ILE A 194 10.86 -5.77 -15.82
CA ILE A 194 10.62 -6.06 -17.24
C ILE A 194 9.53 -7.13 -17.41
N SER A 195 9.53 -8.16 -16.57
CA SER A 195 8.53 -9.24 -16.61
C SER A 195 7.11 -8.75 -16.32
N GLU A 196 6.96 -7.83 -15.37
CA GLU A 196 5.68 -7.19 -15.06
C GLU A 196 5.19 -6.31 -16.21
N LEU A 197 6.08 -5.51 -16.79
CA LEU A 197 5.74 -4.66 -17.93
C LEU A 197 5.33 -5.48 -19.15
N VAL A 198 6.00 -6.59 -19.43
CA VAL A 198 5.64 -7.53 -20.51
C VAL A 198 4.26 -8.16 -20.23
N LEU A 199 3.98 -8.53 -18.98
CA LEU A 199 2.67 -9.06 -18.60
C LEU A 199 1.56 -8.03 -18.82
N ILE A 200 1.78 -6.78 -18.41
CA ILE A 200 0.86 -5.66 -18.63
C ILE A 200 0.66 -5.45 -20.12
N ARG A 201 1.74 -5.39 -20.88
CA ARG A 201 1.71 -5.20 -22.35
C ARG A 201 0.84 -6.23 -23.04
N ASN A 202 0.95 -7.50 -22.64
CA ASN A 202 0.18 -8.60 -23.21
C ASN A 202 -1.32 -8.58 -22.84
N ARG A 203 -1.69 -7.85 -21.79
CA ARG A 203 -3.08 -7.73 -21.31
C ARG A 203 -3.79 -6.47 -21.79
N LEU A 204 -3.09 -5.54 -22.44
CA LEU A 204 -3.67 -4.26 -22.86
C LEU A 204 -4.94 -4.40 -23.70
N SER A 205 -4.93 -5.30 -24.70
CA SER A 205 -6.08 -5.51 -25.56
C SER A 205 -7.31 -6.03 -24.81
N ALA A 206 -7.10 -6.81 -23.74
CA ALA A 206 -8.18 -7.31 -22.89
C ALA A 206 -8.76 -6.20 -21.98
N TRP A 207 -7.95 -5.19 -21.62
CA TRP A 207 -8.37 -4.12 -20.71
C TRP A 207 -8.93 -2.90 -21.45
N PHE A 208 -8.39 -2.57 -22.61
CA PHE A 208 -8.72 -1.35 -23.35
C PHE A 208 -9.46 -1.60 -24.66
N GLY A 209 -9.58 -2.87 -25.08
CA GLY A 209 -10.14 -3.25 -26.38
C GLY A 209 -9.14 -3.05 -27.53
N THR A 210 -9.57 -3.30 -28.77
CA THR A 210 -8.71 -3.23 -29.97
C THR A 210 -8.73 -1.87 -30.66
N SER A 211 -9.03 -0.77 -29.94
CA SER A 211 -9.12 0.56 -30.53
C SER A 211 -7.73 1.21 -30.72
N ASN A 212 -7.67 2.28 -31.55
CA ASN A 212 -6.41 3.03 -31.84
C ASN A 212 -5.70 3.58 -30.60
N SER A 213 -6.36 3.65 -29.43
CA SER A 213 -5.75 4.03 -28.15
C SER A 213 -4.74 3.00 -27.66
N ASP A 214 -4.93 1.71 -27.93
CA ASP A 214 -3.99 0.63 -27.62
C ASP A 214 -2.61 0.86 -28.22
N GLY A 215 -2.54 1.40 -29.44
CA GLY A 215 -1.29 1.64 -30.12
C GLY A 215 -0.38 2.68 -29.43
N LYS A 216 -0.94 3.70 -28.75
CA LYS A 216 -0.14 4.70 -28.01
C LYS A 216 0.32 4.16 -26.66
N ILE A 217 -0.60 3.54 -25.89
CA ILE A 217 -0.30 2.93 -24.61
C ILE A 217 0.73 1.78 -24.79
N GLY A 218 0.52 0.93 -25.81
CA GLY A 218 1.45 -0.13 -26.16
C GLY A 218 2.85 0.36 -26.50
N ARG A 219 2.97 1.39 -27.35
CA ARG A 219 4.27 1.99 -27.67
C ARG A 219 4.96 2.64 -26.48
N ALA A 220 4.22 3.29 -25.59
CA ALA A 220 4.77 3.88 -24.38
C ALA A 220 5.38 2.77 -23.48
N LEU A 221 4.67 1.66 -23.27
CA LEU A 221 5.19 0.51 -22.51
C LEU A 221 6.38 -0.15 -23.22
N ASP A 222 6.32 -0.35 -24.53
CA ASP A 222 7.41 -0.92 -25.31
C ASP A 222 8.68 -0.05 -25.19
N SER A 223 8.54 1.28 -25.18
CA SER A 223 9.65 2.22 -24.99
C SER A 223 10.32 2.04 -23.63
N VAL A 224 9.52 1.90 -22.55
CA VAL A 224 10.05 1.66 -21.19
C VAL A 224 10.72 0.30 -21.08
N ILE A 225 10.13 -0.75 -21.66
CA ILE A 225 10.71 -2.10 -21.67
C ILE A 225 12.08 -2.10 -22.38
N ILE A 226 12.16 -1.46 -23.53
CA ILE A 226 13.42 -1.35 -24.31
C ILE A 226 14.47 -0.58 -23.51
N SER A 227 14.11 0.57 -22.93
CA SER A 227 15.02 1.36 -22.10
C SER A 227 15.61 0.54 -20.95
N LYS A 228 14.76 -0.19 -20.21
CA LYS A 228 15.20 -1.05 -19.09
C LYS A 228 16.03 -2.27 -19.53
N SER A 229 15.81 -2.75 -20.72
CA SER A 229 16.58 -3.89 -21.27
C SER A 229 17.97 -3.47 -21.76
N SER A 230 18.21 -2.18 -21.93
CA SER A 230 19.44 -1.60 -22.46
C SER A 230 20.39 -1.10 -21.35
N ASP A 231 19.93 -1.06 -20.10
CA ASP A 231 20.78 -0.78 -18.94
C ASP A 231 21.50 -2.07 -18.52
N PRO A 232 22.86 -2.04 -18.46
CA PRO A 232 23.68 -3.21 -18.19
C PRO A 232 23.62 -3.70 -16.75
#